data_e5173fd765ae973806b8e21c14601820
#
_entry.id   e5173fd765ae973806b8e21c14601820
#
_cell.length_a   1.000
_cell.length_b   1.000
_cell.length_c   1.000
_cell.angle_alpha   90.00
_cell.angle_beta   90.00
_cell.angle_gamma   90.00
#
_symmetry.space_group_name_H-M   'P 1'
#
loop_
_entity.id
_entity.type
_entity.pdbx_description
1 polymer ?
#
loop_
_entity_poly.entity_id
_entity_poly.type
_entity_poly.pdbx_seq_one_letter_code
_entity_poly.pdbx_strand_id
1 'polypeptide(L)'
;MGDVATTGGMNALALEAAAGSRAAFSRLVSTHYDLIHRVALKWSGSREDAEDIAQTVCVKLGQAIRSFRGEAKFSTWLYRLTINAAQDHHRERARDSARTQAFMAQALVEAQPGKPGWPPEDETEALWAAVRQLPEKTRDAVLLVYGEEMSHAEAARVMDCKEATVSWHVHDARKRLAALLRADGET
;
A
#
# COMPACT_ATOMS: atom_id res chain seq x y z
N MET A 1 21.91 -15.34 -1.81
CA MET A 1 22.48 -15.31 -3.17
C MET A 1 21.45 -15.62 -4.28
N GLY A 2 20.15 -15.48 -4.01
CA GLY A 2 19.02 -15.81 -4.92
C GLY A 2 18.37 -14.62 -5.64
N ASP A 3 18.72 -13.37 -5.33
CA ASP A 3 17.90 -12.21 -5.71
C ASP A 3 18.29 -11.54 -7.07
N VAL A 4 19.53 -11.68 -7.51
CA VAL A 4 20.02 -10.96 -8.71
C VAL A 4 19.53 -11.61 -10.00
N ALA A 5 19.46 -12.94 -10.06
CA ALA A 5 19.03 -13.67 -11.26
C ALA A 5 17.51 -13.50 -11.48
N THR A 6 16.72 -13.49 -10.39
CA THR A 6 15.26 -13.31 -10.44
C THR A 6 14.90 -11.87 -10.83
N THR A 7 15.63 -10.88 -10.32
CA THR A 7 15.41 -9.46 -10.62
C THR A 7 15.69 -9.12 -12.08
N GLY A 8 16.79 -9.67 -12.67
CA GLY A 8 17.12 -9.48 -14.09
C GLY A 8 16.04 -10.05 -15.00
N GLY A 9 15.53 -11.24 -14.68
CA GLY A 9 14.46 -11.89 -15.43
C GLY A 9 13.14 -11.13 -15.39
N MET A 10 12.79 -10.53 -14.23
CA MET A 10 11.56 -9.74 -14.10
C MET A 10 11.63 -8.41 -14.84
N ASN A 11 12.77 -7.73 -14.80
CA ASN A 11 12.94 -6.51 -15.60
C ASN A 11 12.88 -6.80 -17.11
N ALA A 12 13.49 -7.91 -17.57
CA ALA A 12 13.40 -8.35 -18.97
C ALA A 12 11.94 -8.61 -19.37
N LEU A 13 11.20 -9.34 -18.55
CA LEU A 13 9.77 -9.60 -18.78
C LEU A 13 8.94 -8.31 -18.81
N ALA A 14 9.25 -7.35 -17.95
CA ALA A 14 8.58 -6.05 -17.92
C ALA A 14 8.90 -5.22 -19.19
N LEU A 15 10.12 -5.26 -19.70
CA LEU A 15 10.50 -4.62 -20.96
C LEU A 15 9.82 -5.27 -22.18
N GLU A 16 9.68 -6.60 -22.20
CA GLU A 16 8.89 -7.30 -23.22
C GLU A 16 7.41 -6.88 -23.20
N ALA A 17 6.82 -6.77 -21.99
CA ALA A 17 5.45 -6.28 -21.83
C ALA A 17 5.33 -4.81 -22.29
N ALA A 18 6.31 -3.97 -21.97
CA ALA A 18 6.38 -2.57 -22.40
C ALA A 18 6.45 -2.45 -23.93
N ALA A 19 7.15 -3.39 -24.60
CA ALA A 19 7.21 -3.51 -26.06
C ALA A 19 5.91 -4.06 -26.69
N GLY A 20 4.88 -4.40 -25.88
CA GLY A 20 3.57 -4.82 -26.37
C GLY A 20 3.29 -6.32 -26.30
N SER A 21 4.16 -7.14 -25.71
CA SER A 21 3.93 -8.56 -25.52
C SER A 21 2.80 -8.81 -24.51
N ARG A 22 1.64 -9.26 -25.00
CA ARG A 22 0.50 -9.63 -24.13
C ARG A 22 0.83 -10.81 -23.23
N ALA A 23 1.61 -11.78 -23.72
CA ALA A 23 2.02 -12.95 -22.93
C ALA A 23 2.94 -12.55 -21.77
N ALA A 24 3.90 -11.66 -22.00
CA ALA A 24 4.75 -11.11 -20.95
C ALA A 24 3.94 -10.31 -19.93
N PHE A 25 3.01 -9.48 -20.37
CA PHE A 25 2.12 -8.73 -19.48
C PHE A 25 1.26 -9.65 -18.62
N SER A 26 0.61 -10.66 -19.19
CA SER A 26 -0.19 -11.63 -18.45
C SER A 26 0.63 -12.34 -17.37
N ARG A 27 1.87 -12.76 -17.70
CA ARG A 27 2.79 -13.36 -16.72
C ARG A 27 3.18 -12.39 -15.61
N LEU A 28 3.44 -11.12 -15.93
CA LEU A 28 3.72 -10.11 -14.90
C LEU A 28 2.57 -9.96 -13.92
N VAL A 29 1.34 -9.82 -14.42
CA VAL A 29 0.16 -9.69 -13.57
C VAL A 29 -0.02 -10.93 -12.71
N SER A 30 -0.03 -12.13 -13.29
CA SER A 30 -0.25 -13.38 -12.53
C SER A 30 0.84 -13.61 -11.47
N THR A 31 2.09 -13.30 -11.77
CA THR A 31 3.21 -13.47 -10.83
C THR A 31 3.17 -12.48 -9.66
N HIS A 32 2.61 -11.29 -9.86
CA HIS A 32 2.68 -10.22 -8.87
C HIS A 32 1.32 -9.88 -8.23
N TYR A 33 0.24 -10.56 -8.61
CA TYR A 33 -1.09 -10.28 -8.07
C TYR A 33 -1.14 -10.44 -6.54
N ASP A 34 -0.55 -11.51 -6.02
CA ASP A 34 -0.51 -11.77 -4.57
C ASP A 34 0.29 -10.69 -3.81
N LEU A 35 1.37 -10.18 -4.42
CA LEU A 35 2.12 -9.05 -3.85
C LEU A 35 1.25 -7.80 -3.80
N ILE A 36 0.58 -7.46 -4.91
CA ILE A 36 -0.29 -6.28 -4.99
C ILE A 36 -1.41 -6.39 -3.94
N HIS A 37 -2.11 -7.52 -3.89
CA HIS A 37 -3.20 -7.74 -2.96
C HIS A 37 -2.74 -7.70 -1.50
N ARG A 38 -1.61 -8.36 -1.16
CA ARG A 38 -1.05 -8.35 0.19
C ARG A 38 -0.68 -6.94 0.66
N VAL A 39 -0.03 -6.15 -0.19
CA VAL A 39 0.33 -4.75 0.11
C VAL A 39 -0.94 -3.91 0.30
N ALA A 40 -1.91 -4.06 -0.59
CA ALA A 40 -3.19 -3.36 -0.50
C ALA A 40 -3.94 -3.72 0.78
N LEU A 41 -3.97 -5.01 1.17
CA LEU A 41 -4.62 -5.48 2.39
C LEU A 41 -3.94 -4.94 3.66
N LYS A 42 -2.62 -5.00 3.75
CA LYS A 42 -1.87 -4.42 4.88
C LYS A 42 -2.14 -2.92 5.01
N TRP A 43 -2.25 -2.22 3.87
CA TRP A 43 -2.45 -0.79 3.83
C TRP A 43 -3.88 -0.37 4.20
N SER A 44 -4.90 -1.05 3.65
CA SER A 44 -6.32 -0.73 3.83
C SER A 44 -6.94 -1.39 5.07
N GLY A 45 -6.53 -2.61 5.40
CA GLY A 45 -7.13 -3.44 6.45
C GLY A 45 -8.50 -4.04 6.08
N SER A 46 -8.92 -3.93 4.83
CA SER A 46 -10.19 -4.43 4.31
C SER A 46 -9.94 -5.29 3.08
N ARG A 47 -10.53 -6.49 3.03
CA ARG A 47 -10.43 -7.37 1.86
C ARG A 47 -11.08 -6.74 0.64
N GLU A 48 -12.25 -6.13 0.82
CA GLU A 48 -12.97 -5.43 -0.24
C GLU A 48 -12.13 -4.31 -0.84
N ASP A 49 -11.60 -3.42 0.02
CA ASP A 49 -10.71 -2.36 -0.44
C ASP A 49 -9.44 -2.90 -1.10
N ALA A 50 -8.87 -4.00 -0.58
CA ALA A 50 -7.68 -4.60 -1.16
C ALA A 50 -7.93 -5.18 -2.56
N GLU A 51 -9.09 -5.78 -2.80
CA GLU A 51 -9.52 -6.27 -4.12
C GLU A 51 -9.72 -5.10 -5.09
N ASP A 52 -10.39 -4.03 -4.68
CA ASP A 52 -10.61 -2.84 -5.50
C ASP A 52 -9.29 -2.14 -5.86
N ILE A 53 -8.40 -2.00 -4.88
CA ILE A 53 -7.06 -1.46 -5.09
C ILE A 53 -6.28 -2.36 -6.06
N ALA A 54 -6.31 -3.68 -5.89
CA ALA A 54 -5.59 -4.61 -6.74
C ALA A 54 -6.09 -4.55 -8.19
N GLN A 55 -7.41 -4.49 -8.41
CA GLN A 55 -7.99 -4.30 -9.73
C GLN A 55 -7.55 -2.96 -10.35
N THR A 56 -7.60 -1.88 -9.57
CA THR A 56 -7.15 -0.55 -10.02
C THR A 56 -5.67 -0.57 -10.41
N VAL A 57 -4.82 -1.27 -9.64
CA VAL A 57 -3.40 -1.45 -9.96
C VAL A 57 -3.22 -2.21 -11.26
N CYS A 58 -3.97 -3.30 -11.49
CA CYS A 58 -3.89 -4.07 -12.74
C CYS A 58 -4.27 -3.21 -13.96
N VAL A 59 -5.30 -2.37 -13.84
CA VAL A 59 -5.69 -1.43 -14.91
C VAL A 59 -4.61 -0.37 -15.14
N LYS A 60 -4.14 0.29 -14.07
CA LYS A 60 -3.05 1.29 -14.13
C LYS A 60 -1.75 0.67 -14.69
N LEU A 61 -1.43 -0.57 -14.31
CA LEU A 61 -0.29 -1.33 -14.83
C LEU A 61 -0.39 -1.50 -16.36
N GLY A 62 -1.57 -1.90 -16.86
CA GLY A 62 -1.79 -2.05 -18.32
C GLY A 62 -1.58 -0.75 -19.10
N GLN A 63 -1.92 0.38 -18.51
CA GLN A 63 -1.72 1.70 -19.12
C GLN A 63 -0.26 2.17 -19.01
N ALA A 64 0.36 1.99 -17.85
CA ALA A 64 1.64 2.58 -17.51
C ALA A 64 2.85 1.71 -17.93
N ILE A 65 2.66 0.39 -18.18
CA ILE A 65 3.76 -0.52 -18.50
C ILE A 65 4.56 -0.06 -19.71
N ARG A 66 3.93 0.57 -20.69
CA ARG A 66 4.58 1.11 -21.90
C ARG A 66 5.63 2.19 -21.59
N SER A 67 5.55 2.83 -20.43
CA SER A 67 6.51 3.82 -19.96
C SER A 67 7.66 3.22 -19.14
N PHE A 68 7.61 1.93 -18.82
CA PHE A 68 8.66 1.26 -18.06
C PHE A 68 9.94 1.16 -18.89
N ARG A 69 11.05 1.73 -18.40
CA ARG A 69 12.34 1.82 -19.09
C ARG A 69 13.43 0.93 -18.47
N GLY A 70 13.14 0.21 -17.40
CA GLY A 70 14.12 -0.63 -16.71
C GLY A 70 15.16 0.13 -15.89
N GLU A 71 14.98 1.45 -15.68
CA GLU A 71 15.88 2.29 -14.87
C GLU A 71 15.86 1.93 -13.39
N ALA A 72 14.79 1.30 -12.94
CA ALA A 72 14.62 0.74 -11.61
C ALA A 72 14.19 -0.72 -11.68
N LYS A 73 14.25 -1.45 -10.55
CA LYS A 73 13.66 -2.78 -10.44
C LYS A 73 12.15 -2.67 -10.70
N PHE A 74 11.59 -3.59 -11.49
CA PHE A 74 10.14 -3.64 -11.74
C PHE A 74 9.34 -3.71 -10.45
N SER A 75 9.81 -4.48 -9.46
CA SER A 75 9.18 -4.55 -8.13
C SER A 75 9.08 -3.19 -7.44
N THR A 76 10.15 -2.37 -7.45
CA THR A 76 10.15 -1.01 -6.89
C THR A 76 9.07 -0.14 -7.55
N TRP A 77 8.97 -0.22 -8.87
CA TRP A 77 7.97 0.49 -9.64
C TRP A 77 6.54 0.01 -9.33
N LEU A 78 6.36 -1.31 -9.19
CA LEU A 78 5.08 -1.91 -8.85
C LEU A 78 4.62 -1.55 -7.42
N TYR A 79 5.53 -1.59 -6.44
CA TYR A 79 5.21 -1.13 -5.08
C TYR A 79 4.75 0.33 -5.06
N ARG A 80 5.44 1.21 -5.79
CA ARG A 80 5.03 2.62 -5.92
C ARG A 80 3.63 2.74 -6.52
N LEU A 81 3.33 2.00 -7.58
CA LEU A 81 2.02 1.98 -8.22
C LEU A 81 0.93 1.51 -7.25
N THR A 82 1.20 0.47 -6.45
CA THR A 82 0.26 -0.10 -5.49
C THR A 82 -0.01 0.87 -4.34
N ILE A 83 1.03 1.45 -3.74
CA ILE A 83 0.88 2.42 -2.64
C ILE A 83 0.12 3.67 -3.11
N ASN A 84 0.44 4.19 -4.29
CA ASN A 84 -0.29 5.34 -4.84
C ASN A 84 -1.77 5.01 -5.07
N ALA A 85 -2.08 3.81 -5.59
CA ALA A 85 -3.46 3.39 -5.78
C ALA A 85 -4.21 3.26 -4.43
N ALA A 86 -3.55 2.74 -3.39
CA ALA A 86 -4.13 2.64 -2.06
C ALA A 86 -4.39 4.02 -1.43
N GLN A 87 -3.45 4.97 -1.57
CA GLN A 87 -3.63 6.34 -1.13
C GLN A 87 -4.79 7.04 -1.86
N ASP A 88 -4.86 6.88 -3.19
CA ASP A 88 -5.95 7.46 -4.01
C ASP A 88 -7.31 6.91 -3.57
N HIS A 89 -7.43 5.58 -3.42
CA HIS A 89 -8.64 4.90 -2.96
C HIS A 89 -9.09 5.42 -1.59
N HIS A 90 -8.16 5.55 -0.63
CA HIS A 90 -8.47 6.08 0.70
C HIS A 90 -8.97 7.53 0.66
N ARG A 91 -8.34 8.38 -0.15
CA ARG A 91 -8.77 9.79 -0.32
C ARG A 91 -10.14 9.88 -0.98
N GLU A 92 -10.44 9.01 -1.93
CA GLU A 92 -11.74 8.94 -2.59
C GLU A 92 -12.83 8.53 -1.61
N ARG A 93 -12.63 7.45 -0.85
CA ARG A 93 -13.57 7.02 0.21
C ARG A 93 -13.79 8.10 1.28
N ALA A 94 -12.74 8.80 1.68
CA ALA A 94 -12.88 9.89 2.65
C ALA A 94 -13.73 11.05 2.11
N ARG A 95 -13.60 11.39 0.82
CA ARG A 95 -14.45 12.41 0.16
C ARG A 95 -15.89 11.96 0.04
N ASP A 96 -16.13 10.70 -0.32
CA ASP A 96 -17.49 10.17 -0.47
C ASP A 96 -18.19 10.05 0.87
N SER A 97 -17.47 9.62 1.92
CA SER A 97 -17.98 9.64 3.29
C SER A 97 -18.35 11.06 3.74
N ALA A 98 -17.49 12.04 3.49
CA ALA A 98 -17.76 13.44 3.82
C ALA A 98 -18.97 14.00 3.05
N ARG A 99 -19.14 13.63 1.77
CA ARG A 99 -20.32 14.00 0.97
C ARG A 99 -21.60 13.38 1.52
N THR A 100 -21.55 12.09 1.86
CA THR A 100 -22.69 11.36 2.44
C THR A 100 -23.06 11.95 3.81
N GLN A 101 -22.08 12.24 4.64
CA GLN A 101 -22.32 12.91 5.93
C GLN A 101 -22.90 14.33 5.78
N ALA A 102 -22.40 15.11 4.82
CA ALA A 102 -22.95 16.43 4.52
C ALA A 102 -24.41 16.34 4.03
N PHE A 103 -24.72 15.36 3.18
CA PHE A 103 -26.08 15.11 2.70
C PHE A 103 -26.99 14.62 3.83
N MET A 104 -26.52 13.70 4.69
CA MET A 104 -27.27 13.19 5.84
C MET A 104 -27.43 14.23 6.95
N ALA A 105 -26.48 15.14 7.15
CA ALA A 105 -26.63 16.26 8.08
C ALA A 105 -27.75 17.22 7.67
N GLN A 106 -28.09 17.29 6.36
CA GLN A 106 -29.29 17.97 5.87
C GLN A 106 -30.57 17.16 6.05
N ALA A 107 -30.48 15.84 6.22
CA ALA A 107 -31.62 14.90 6.24
C ALA A 107 -31.95 14.29 7.61
N LEU A 108 -31.39 14.82 8.73
CA LEU A 108 -31.63 14.37 10.12
C LEU A 108 -31.06 12.99 10.53
N VAL A 109 -30.16 13.06 11.58
CA VAL A 109 -30.06 12.20 12.77
C VAL A 109 -29.48 10.78 12.61
N GLU A 110 -28.34 10.59 13.32
CA GLU A 110 -27.83 9.33 13.87
C GLU A 110 -27.44 8.20 12.90
N ALA A 111 -26.28 8.37 12.26
CA ALA A 111 -25.44 7.24 12.00
C ALA A 111 -24.01 7.57 12.47
N GLN A 112 -23.59 6.94 13.55
CA GLN A 112 -22.20 6.97 13.98
C GLN A 112 -21.32 6.43 12.85
N PRO A 113 -20.12 7.01 12.61
CA PRO A 113 -19.18 6.41 11.70
C PRO A 113 -18.88 4.99 12.19
N GLY A 114 -19.13 4.00 11.33
CA GLY A 114 -18.87 2.62 11.67
C GLY A 114 -17.41 2.48 12.13
N LYS A 115 -17.20 2.00 13.34
CA LYS A 115 -15.89 1.52 13.77
C LYS A 115 -15.42 0.52 12.71
N PRO A 116 -14.11 0.49 12.37
CA PRO A 116 -13.58 -0.58 11.54
C PRO A 116 -14.05 -1.91 12.15
N GLY A 117 -14.87 -2.63 11.40
CA GLY A 117 -15.42 -3.90 11.85
C GLY A 117 -14.30 -4.91 11.96
N TRP A 118 -14.28 -5.62 13.04
CA TRP A 118 -13.51 -6.79 13.43
C TRP A 118 -12.53 -6.50 14.56
N PRO A 119 -12.74 -7.12 15.75
CA PRO A 119 -11.66 -7.22 16.71
C PRO A 119 -10.51 -8.04 16.07
N PRO A 120 -9.27 -7.63 16.24
CA PRO A 120 -8.13 -8.34 15.67
C PRO A 120 -8.10 -9.77 16.20
N GLU A 121 -8.01 -10.76 15.30
CA GLU A 121 -7.98 -12.18 15.67
C GLU A 121 -6.62 -12.59 16.28
N ASP A 122 -5.58 -11.76 16.11
CA ASP A 122 -4.26 -11.96 16.69
C ASP A 122 -3.54 -10.62 16.96
N GLU A 123 -2.42 -10.68 17.70
CA GLU A 123 -1.60 -9.52 18.04
C GLU A 123 -1.03 -8.81 16.80
N THR A 124 -0.83 -9.55 15.71
CA THR A 124 -0.32 -9.05 14.44
C THR A 124 -1.33 -8.11 13.77
N GLU A 125 -2.61 -8.48 13.77
CA GLU A 125 -3.68 -7.65 13.22
C GLU A 125 -3.92 -6.39 14.06
N ALA A 126 -3.83 -6.50 15.40
CA ALA A 126 -3.89 -5.36 16.30
C ALA A 126 -2.78 -4.33 15.99
N LEU A 127 -1.56 -4.80 15.74
CA LEU A 127 -0.44 -3.96 15.36
C LEU A 127 -0.70 -3.26 14.02
N TRP A 128 -1.17 -3.99 13.00
CA TRP A 128 -1.50 -3.38 11.70
C TRP A 128 -2.67 -2.41 11.79
N ALA A 129 -3.65 -2.66 12.64
CA ALA A 129 -4.74 -1.71 12.93
C ALA A 129 -4.20 -0.38 13.51
N ALA A 130 -3.23 -0.44 14.41
CA ALA A 130 -2.54 0.74 14.92
C ALA A 130 -1.69 1.43 13.84
N VAL A 131 -1.00 0.67 12.99
CA VAL A 131 -0.22 1.22 11.85
C VAL A 131 -1.13 1.99 10.89
N ARG A 132 -2.34 1.51 10.64
CA ARG A 132 -3.31 2.20 9.77
C ARG A 132 -3.77 3.57 10.30
N GLN A 133 -3.62 3.84 11.60
CA GLN A 133 -3.89 5.15 12.21
C GLN A 133 -2.75 6.16 12.04
N LEU A 134 -1.58 5.74 11.58
CA LEU A 134 -0.45 6.62 11.33
C LEU A 134 -0.71 7.54 10.13
N PRO A 135 -0.06 8.72 10.08
CA PRO A 135 -0.05 9.57 8.90
C PRO A 135 0.41 8.79 7.67
N GLU A 136 -0.17 9.10 6.51
CA GLU A 136 -0.05 8.34 5.26
C GLU A 136 1.40 7.97 4.92
N LYS A 137 2.32 8.93 4.91
CA LYS A 137 3.75 8.68 4.60
C LYS A 137 4.48 7.86 5.67
N THR A 138 4.08 8.01 6.92
CA THR A 138 4.62 7.23 8.04
C THR A 138 4.14 5.78 7.95
N ARG A 139 2.87 5.56 7.58
CA ARG A 139 2.29 4.24 7.29
C ARG A 139 3.02 3.56 6.13
N ASP A 140 3.24 4.28 5.01
CA ASP A 140 3.98 3.76 3.85
C ASP A 140 5.37 3.27 4.26
N ALA A 141 6.12 4.07 5.03
CA ALA A 141 7.45 3.69 5.47
C ALA A 141 7.45 2.44 6.37
N VAL A 142 6.49 2.34 7.31
CA VAL A 142 6.34 1.16 8.18
C VAL A 142 5.98 -0.08 7.36
N LEU A 143 5.04 0.03 6.44
CA LEU A 143 4.63 -1.08 5.58
C LEU A 143 5.80 -1.59 4.75
N LEU A 144 6.56 -0.70 4.11
CA LEU A 144 7.68 -1.10 3.26
C LEU A 144 8.82 -1.71 4.07
N VAL A 145 9.20 -1.10 5.20
CA VAL A 145 10.35 -1.55 6.00
C VAL A 145 10.02 -2.80 6.81
N TYR A 146 8.86 -2.85 7.47
CA TYR A 146 8.50 -3.98 8.34
C TYR A 146 7.51 -4.97 7.71
N GLY A 147 6.62 -4.48 6.86
CA GLY A 147 5.65 -5.32 6.17
C GLY A 147 6.22 -6.08 4.98
N GLU A 148 7.16 -5.45 4.26
CA GLU A 148 7.78 -6.00 3.06
C GLU A 148 9.30 -6.17 3.19
N GLU A 149 9.84 -6.07 4.42
CA GLU A 149 11.24 -6.35 4.79
C GLU A 149 12.27 -5.56 3.96
N MET A 150 11.90 -4.35 3.51
CA MET A 150 12.81 -3.51 2.74
C MET A 150 13.81 -2.78 3.62
N SER A 151 15.04 -2.62 3.12
CA SER A 151 15.96 -1.65 3.68
C SER A 151 15.43 -0.21 3.53
N HIS A 152 15.88 0.71 4.37
CA HIS A 152 15.49 2.13 4.25
C HIS A 152 15.83 2.70 2.86
N ALA A 153 16.93 2.28 2.26
CA ALA A 153 17.32 2.69 0.92
C ALA A 153 16.35 2.18 -0.17
N GLU A 154 15.83 0.95 -0.04
CA GLU A 154 14.84 0.40 -0.97
C GLU A 154 13.48 1.09 -0.80
N ALA A 155 13.02 1.25 0.44
CA ALA A 155 11.80 1.98 0.75
C ALA A 155 11.86 3.43 0.26
N ALA A 156 13.01 4.10 0.38
CA ALA A 156 13.23 5.45 -0.14
C ALA A 156 13.05 5.53 -1.66
N ARG A 157 13.51 4.52 -2.40
CA ARG A 157 13.28 4.44 -3.86
C ARG A 157 11.79 4.26 -4.20
N VAL A 158 11.04 3.48 -3.42
CA VAL A 158 9.60 3.31 -3.60
C VAL A 158 8.87 4.62 -3.30
N MET A 159 9.20 5.27 -2.17
CA MET A 159 8.56 6.50 -1.70
C MET A 159 9.00 7.77 -2.43
N ASP A 160 9.99 7.67 -3.31
CA ASP A 160 10.60 8.80 -4.02
C ASP A 160 11.11 9.89 -3.08
N CYS A 161 11.89 9.49 -2.08
CA CYS A 161 12.43 10.37 -1.07
C CYS A 161 13.87 9.97 -0.67
N LYS A 162 14.48 10.71 0.24
CA LYS A 162 15.81 10.38 0.78
C LYS A 162 15.68 9.27 1.84
N GLU A 163 16.70 8.44 1.98
CA GLU A 163 16.76 7.40 3.00
C GLU A 163 16.60 7.96 4.42
N ALA A 164 17.19 9.14 4.71
CA ALA A 164 17.00 9.83 5.97
C ALA A 164 15.53 10.19 6.26
N THR A 165 14.71 10.44 5.22
CA THR A 165 13.27 10.69 5.35
C THR A 165 12.54 9.42 5.77
N VAL A 166 12.88 8.26 5.20
CA VAL A 166 12.34 6.96 5.63
C VAL A 166 12.71 6.68 7.09
N SER A 167 13.98 6.89 7.45
CA SER A 167 14.47 6.72 8.84
C SER A 167 13.71 7.60 9.82
N TRP A 168 13.42 8.84 9.43
CA TRP A 168 12.60 9.76 10.23
C TRP A 168 11.17 9.24 10.40
N HIS A 169 10.51 8.81 9.32
CA HIS A 169 9.15 8.24 9.37
C HIS A 169 9.08 6.99 10.26
N VAL A 170 10.06 6.09 10.14
CA VAL A 170 10.15 4.90 10.98
C VAL A 170 10.32 5.25 12.46
N HIS A 171 11.15 6.27 12.76
CA HIS A 171 11.32 6.74 14.13
C HIS A 171 10.03 7.41 14.68
N ASP A 172 9.37 8.25 13.89
CA ASP A 172 8.10 8.89 14.25
C ASP A 172 7.01 7.83 14.48
N ALA A 173 6.94 6.80 13.62
CA ALA A 173 6.02 5.69 13.78
C ALA A 173 6.16 4.99 15.13
N ARG A 174 7.40 4.65 15.54
CA ARG A 174 7.66 4.00 16.84
C ARG A 174 7.14 4.82 18.02
N LYS A 175 7.33 6.14 17.98
CA LYS A 175 6.82 7.03 19.05
C LYS A 175 5.28 7.03 19.10
N ARG A 176 4.63 7.13 17.93
CA ARG A 176 3.16 7.16 17.83
C ARG A 176 2.54 5.83 18.22
N LEU A 177 3.09 4.72 17.74
CA LEU A 177 2.61 3.38 18.09
C LEU A 177 2.78 3.10 19.59
N ALA A 178 3.89 3.49 20.19
CA ALA A 178 4.08 3.36 21.64
C ALA A 178 3.06 4.18 22.46
N ALA A 179 2.59 5.31 21.94
CA ALA A 179 1.53 6.11 22.59
C ALA A 179 0.16 5.44 22.42
N LEU A 180 -0.18 4.94 21.23
CA LEU A 180 -1.43 4.27 20.94
C LEU A 180 -1.60 2.98 21.78
N LEU A 181 -0.57 2.13 21.80
CA LEU A 181 -0.61 0.85 22.54
C LEU A 181 -0.66 1.02 24.06
N ARG A 182 -0.18 2.16 24.61
CA ARG A 182 -0.34 2.46 26.04
C ARG A 182 -1.76 2.91 26.37
N ALA A 183 -2.39 3.69 25.49
CA ALA A 183 -3.75 4.15 25.69
C ALA A 183 -4.77 3.00 25.68
N ASP A 184 -4.54 1.96 24.84
CA ASP A 184 -5.40 0.77 24.77
C ASP A 184 -5.18 -0.20 25.94
N GLY A 185 -4.04 -0.13 26.64
CA GLY A 185 -3.72 -0.99 27.80
C GLY A 185 -4.19 -0.47 29.14
N GLU A 186 -4.72 0.76 29.22
CA GLU A 186 -5.24 1.38 30.45
C GLU A 186 -6.77 1.34 30.56
N THR A 187 -7.47 0.60 29.67
CA THR A 187 -8.93 0.44 29.70
C THR A 187 -9.32 -0.99 30.08
#